data_125cd1c0d4efe010be1b79740571399d
#
_entry.id   125cd1c0d4efe010be1b79740571399d
#
_cell.length_a   1.000
_cell.length_b   1.000
_cell.length_c   1.000
_cell.angle_alpha   90.00
_cell.angle_beta   90.00
_cell.angle_gamma   90.00
#
_symmetry.space_group_name_H-M   'P 1'
#
loop_
_entity.id
_entity.type
_entity.pdbx_description
1 polymer ?
#
loop_
_entity_poly.entity_id
_entity_poly.type
_entity_poly.pdbx_seq_one_letter_code
_entity_poly.pdbx_strand_id
1 'polypeptide(L)'
;MGDINLLVINPGSTSTKIAIYENGKELYRKNLTHSAETIAQYPKIVDQVPFRKAEVEKFLDEIAYDMTKLTAIACRGGSLPPIHMGAYEVNDEMIDVLTYRPSGQHASSLAAMIGYEIAKNLGIKAYIYDGNTADEMDDLPRISGCPLVDKLSMGHFLNTKAVGRMYAESIGKKYEELNLIMVYTGGGISIGLHKNGVIVDVCTDEDGTMSPERSGGLPSIGMAKLCFSGKYTFDEVSAMVRGKGGLTAYLGTNDVREVEKRIADGDGYAELVYNAMIYKLAKCIGGLATAADGEIDGIVVTGGIAHSKMFIEKLEKRVKFIHPLAVIPGEYEMEALAAGITRVLNGEETARIYKEDEKLR
;
A
#
# COMPACT_ATOMS: atom_id res chain seq x y z
N MET A 1 -11.72 -22.23 20.91
CA MET A 1 -12.00 -21.14 19.97
C MET A 1 -12.83 -21.72 18.85
N GLY A 2 -13.84 -21.01 18.34
CA GLY A 2 -14.59 -21.48 17.17
C GLY A 2 -13.75 -21.33 15.91
N ASP A 3 -14.17 -21.97 14.81
CA ASP A 3 -13.52 -21.81 13.52
C ASP A 3 -13.59 -20.35 13.05
N ILE A 4 -12.50 -19.83 12.50
CA ILE A 4 -12.40 -18.48 11.94
C ILE A 4 -12.36 -18.60 10.42
N ASN A 5 -13.44 -18.16 9.77
CA ASN A 5 -13.60 -18.22 8.34
C ASN A 5 -13.80 -16.80 7.79
N LEU A 6 -12.91 -16.36 6.93
CA LEU A 6 -12.85 -14.98 6.43
C LEU A 6 -13.06 -14.93 4.92
N LEU A 7 -13.92 -14.01 4.49
CA LEU A 7 -13.88 -13.50 3.11
C LEU A 7 -12.96 -12.27 3.10
N VAL A 8 -11.94 -12.29 2.26
CA VAL A 8 -10.98 -11.19 2.09
C VAL A 8 -11.23 -10.50 0.76
N ILE A 9 -11.38 -9.16 0.77
CA ILE A 9 -11.69 -8.36 -0.41
C ILE A 9 -10.67 -7.22 -0.55
N ASN A 10 -9.95 -7.20 -1.70
CA ASN A 10 -8.94 -6.19 -2.00
C ASN A 10 -9.08 -5.68 -3.45
N PRO A 11 -9.89 -4.65 -3.69
CA PRO A 11 -10.06 -4.05 -5.00
C PRO A 11 -8.87 -3.15 -5.38
N GLY A 12 -8.36 -3.37 -6.59
CA GLY A 12 -7.48 -2.44 -7.30
C GLY A 12 -8.23 -1.69 -8.40
N SER A 13 -7.53 -0.82 -9.13
CA SER A 13 -8.13 0.01 -10.18
C SER A 13 -8.82 -0.84 -11.26
N THR A 14 -8.16 -1.89 -11.75
CA THR A 14 -8.62 -2.74 -12.84
C THR A 14 -8.90 -4.18 -12.42
N SER A 15 -8.92 -4.46 -11.11
CA SER A 15 -9.16 -5.83 -10.63
C SER A 15 -9.76 -5.84 -9.22
N THR A 16 -10.29 -6.99 -8.82
CA THR A 16 -10.71 -7.26 -7.44
C THR A 16 -10.11 -8.61 -7.02
N LYS A 17 -9.14 -8.58 -6.09
CA LYS A 17 -8.62 -9.80 -5.47
C LYS A 17 -9.57 -10.25 -4.37
N ILE A 18 -9.92 -11.52 -4.39
CA ILE A 18 -10.81 -12.15 -3.41
C ILE A 18 -10.17 -13.43 -2.91
N ALA A 19 -10.34 -13.73 -1.64
CA ALA A 19 -9.90 -15.00 -1.08
C ALA A 19 -10.80 -15.46 0.07
N ILE A 20 -10.85 -16.76 0.28
CA ILE A 20 -11.43 -17.40 1.47
C ILE A 20 -10.29 -17.97 2.30
N TYR A 21 -10.29 -17.64 3.57
CA TYR A 21 -9.38 -18.20 4.57
C TYR A 21 -10.18 -18.95 5.63
N GLU A 22 -9.75 -20.15 5.95
CA GLU A 22 -10.28 -20.94 7.08
C GLU A 22 -9.15 -21.22 8.07
N ASN A 23 -9.32 -20.79 9.31
CA ASN A 23 -8.32 -20.95 10.37
C ASN A 23 -6.90 -20.51 9.97
N GLY A 24 -6.83 -19.35 9.30
CA GLY A 24 -5.57 -18.75 8.83
C GLY A 24 -5.00 -19.39 7.55
N LYS A 25 -5.62 -20.45 7.01
CA LYS A 25 -5.20 -21.08 5.77
C LYS A 25 -6.04 -20.61 4.59
N GLU A 26 -5.39 -20.18 3.52
CA GLU A 26 -6.06 -19.85 2.27
C GLU A 26 -6.62 -21.10 1.60
N LEU A 27 -7.93 -21.10 1.34
CA LEU A 27 -8.60 -22.17 0.60
C LEU A 27 -8.81 -21.83 -0.87
N TYR A 28 -9.22 -20.59 -1.12
CA TYR A 28 -9.52 -20.12 -2.47
C TYR A 28 -8.97 -18.71 -2.64
N ARG A 29 -8.42 -18.42 -3.83
CA ARG A 29 -8.04 -17.08 -4.26
C ARG A 29 -8.41 -16.87 -5.72
N LYS A 30 -8.96 -15.71 -6.03
CA LYS A 30 -9.23 -15.31 -7.41
C LYS A 30 -8.89 -13.83 -7.58
N ASN A 31 -8.32 -13.49 -8.72
CA ASN A 31 -8.15 -12.12 -9.18
C ASN A 31 -9.12 -11.86 -10.32
N LEU A 32 -10.18 -11.13 -10.04
CA LEU A 32 -11.18 -10.72 -11.03
C LEU A 32 -10.66 -9.50 -11.76
N THR A 33 -10.33 -9.62 -13.02
CA THR A 33 -9.90 -8.50 -13.88
C THR A 33 -11.12 -7.82 -14.51
N HIS A 34 -11.09 -6.49 -14.55
CA HIS A 34 -12.14 -5.66 -15.13
C HIS A 34 -11.57 -4.90 -16.32
N SER A 35 -12.23 -4.96 -17.48
CA SER A 35 -11.75 -4.24 -18.65
C SER A 35 -11.86 -2.72 -18.48
N ALA A 36 -11.03 -1.98 -19.20
CA ALA A 36 -11.06 -0.52 -19.17
C ALA A 36 -12.43 0.00 -19.63
N GLU A 37 -13.07 -0.68 -20.60
CA GLU A 37 -14.39 -0.35 -21.12
C GLU A 37 -15.48 -0.54 -20.04
N THR A 38 -15.37 -1.59 -19.22
CA THR A 38 -16.29 -1.83 -18.11
C THR A 38 -16.13 -0.74 -17.05
N ILE A 39 -14.90 -0.43 -16.65
CA ILE A 39 -14.62 0.59 -15.63
C ILE A 39 -15.07 1.99 -16.11
N ALA A 40 -14.89 2.32 -17.39
CA ALA A 40 -15.27 3.61 -17.96
C ALA A 40 -16.79 3.88 -17.96
N GLN A 41 -17.62 2.86 -17.72
CA GLN A 41 -19.07 3.03 -17.59
C GLN A 41 -19.48 3.70 -16.26
N TYR A 42 -18.57 3.76 -15.29
CA TYR A 42 -18.81 4.28 -13.95
C TYR A 42 -18.09 5.62 -13.77
N PRO A 43 -18.83 6.77 -13.77
CA PRO A 43 -18.24 8.11 -13.63
C PRO A 43 -17.48 8.30 -12.31
N LYS A 44 -17.96 7.68 -11.23
CA LYS A 44 -17.33 7.71 -9.91
C LYS A 44 -16.90 6.31 -9.49
N ILE A 45 -15.85 6.23 -8.71
CA ILE A 45 -15.37 4.93 -8.18
C ILE A 45 -16.48 4.23 -7.38
N VAL A 46 -17.21 4.95 -6.54
CA VAL A 46 -18.27 4.40 -5.71
C VAL A 46 -19.42 3.78 -6.52
N ASP A 47 -19.66 4.25 -7.76
CA ASP A 47 -20.69 3.69 -8.63
C ASP A 47 -20.40 2.24 -9.05
N GLN A 48 -19.14 1.76 -8.85
CA GLN A 48 -18.73 0.39 -9.14
C GLN A 48 -19.13 -0.62 -8.06
N VAL A 49 -19.64 -0.18 -6.89
CA VAL A 49 -19.96 -1.07 -5.77
C VAL A 49 -20.92 -2.19 -6.18
N PRO A 50 -22.09 -1.92 -6.83
CA PRO A 50 -23.02 -2.99 -7.20
C PRO A 50 -22.41 -4.01 -8.17
N PHE A 51 -21.65 -3.52 -9.16
CA PHE A 51 -20.98 -4.36 -10.15
C PHE A 51 -19.95 -5.28 -9.48
N ARG A 52 -19.03 -4.71 -8.70
CA ARG A 52 -17.95 -5.49 -8.07
C ARG A 52 -18.48 -6.42 -6.99
N LYS A 53 -19.54 -6.03 -6.27
CA LYS A 53 -20.22 -6.92 -5.32
C LYS A 53 -20.79 -8.14 -6.02
N ALA A 54 -21.50 -7.95 -7.15
CA ALA A 54 -22.05 -9.05 -7.93
C ALA A 54 -20.97 -10.03 -8.42
N GLU A 55 -19.79 -9.51 -8.81
CA GLU A 55 -18.64 -10.37 -9.18
C GLU A 55 -18.07 -11.15 -7.99
N VAL A 56 -18.09 -10.57 -6.77
CA VAL A 56 -17.70 -11.27 -5.54
C VAL A 56 -18.69 -12.38 -5.21
N GLU A 57 -20.00 -12.09 -5.23
CA GLU A 57 -21.08 -13.06 -4.98
C GLU A 57 -21.05 -14.21 -6.01
N LYS A 58 -20.88 -13.87 -7.28
CA LYS A 58 -20.72 -14.86 -8.36
C LYS A 58 -19.51 -15.79 -8.12
N PHE A 59 -18.38 -15.26 -7.65
CA PHE A 59 -17.24 -16.11 -7.32
C PHE A 59 -17.57 -17.08 -6.20
N LEU A 60 -18.27 -16.63 -5.15
CA LEU A 60 -18.67 -17.50 -4.04
C LEU A 60 -19.62 -18.60 -4.49
N ASP A 61 -20.55 -18.28 -5.41
CA ASP A 61 -21.44 -19.26 -6.04
C ASP A 61 -20.67 -20.27 -6.91
N GLU A 62 -19.71 -19.80 -7.72
CA GLU A 62 -18.86 -20.65 -8.59
C GLU A 62 -18.09 -21.71 -7.79
N ILE A 63 -17.61 -21.36 -6.60
CA ILE A 63 -16.89 -22.29 -5.72
C ILE A 63 -17.82 -23.05 -4.76
N ALA A 64 -19.14 -22.82 -4.86
CA ALA A 64 -20.17 -23.38 -3.98
C ALA A 64 -19.84 -23.22 -2.49
N TYR A 65 -19.30 -22.06 -2.11
CA TYR A 65 -18.93 -21.79 -0.72
C TYR A 65 -20.17 -21.45 0.13
N ASP A 66 -20.32 -22.18 1.23
CA ASP A 66 -21.39 -21.92 2.20
C ASP A 66 -21.09 -20.64 3.00
N MET A 67 -21.69 -19.54 2.57
CA MET A 67 -21.49 -18.23 3.18
C MET A 67 -21.90 -18.15 4.65
N THR A 68 -22.75 -19.08 5.13
CA THR A 68 -23.16 -19.12 6.56
C THR A 68 -22.00 -19.53 7.49
N LYS A 69 -20.92 -20.08 6.93
CA LYS A 69 -19.71 -20.41 7.69
C LYS A 69 -18.81 -19.19 7.92
N LEU A 70 -19.00 -18.08 7.19
CA LEU A 70 -18.19 -16.88 7.38
C LEU A 70 -18.39 -16.30 8.78
N THR A 71 -17.29 -15.96 9.43
CA THR A 71 -17.27 -15.34 10.76
C THR A 71 -17.04 -13.84 10.68
N ALA A 72 -16.35 -13.36 9.66
CA ALA A 72 -16.16 -11.94 9.39
C ALA A 72 -15.71 -11.71 7.94
N ILE A 73 -15.72 -10.43 7.51
CA ILE A 73 -15.18 -10.00 6.22
C ILE A 73 -14.00 -9.06 6.46
N ALA A 74 -12.85 -9.37 5.86
CA ALA A 74 -11.64 -8.56 5.91
C ALA A 74 -11.52 -7.72 4.64
N CYS A 75 -11.55 -6.40 4.78
CA CYS A 75 -11.58 -5.45 3.69
C CYS A 75 -10.30 -4.63 3.63
N ARG A 76 -9.80 -4.34 2.42
CA ARG A 76 -8.77 -3.32 2.23
C ARG A 76 -9.30 -1.96 2.71
N GLY A 77 -8.51 -1.26 3.53
CA GLY A 77 -8.88 0.09 3.97
C GLY A 77 -8.88 1.07 2.80
N GLY A 78 -9.90 1.92 2.75
CA GLY A 78 -10.12 2.93 1.72
C GLY A 78 -9.47 4.28 2.03
N SER A 79 -9.80 5.28 1.20
CA SER A 79 -9.33 6.66 1.36
C SER A 79 -10.18 7.42 2.40
N LEU A 80 -10.08 7.00 3.65
CA LEU A 80 -10.61 7.72 4.81
C LEU A 80 -9.74 8.96 5.10
N PRO A 81 -10.23 9.96 5.84
CA PRO A 81 -9.35 10.89 6.57
C PRO A 81 -8.32 10.11 7.39
N PRO A 82 -7.15 10.70 7.73
CA PRO A 82 -6.12 10.00 8.49
C PRO A 82 -6.68 9.37 9.77
N ILE A 83 -6.41 8.08 9.95
CA ILE A 83 -6.83 7.25 11.08
C ILE A 83 -5.64 6.48 11.64
N HIS A 84 -5.74 5.95 12.84
CA HIS A 84 -4.71 5.06 13.40
C HIS A 84 -4.59 3.75 12.60
N MET A 85 -3.43 3.11 12.66
CA MET A 85 -3.23 1.75 12.16
C MET A 85 -4.07 0.73 12.97
N GLY A 86 -4.19 -0.47 12.42
CA GLY A 86 -4.92 -1.59 13.00
C GLY A 86 -6.30 -1.78 12.40
N ALA A 87 -7.14 -2.52 13.12
CA ALA A 87 -8.47 -2.88 12.68
C ALA A 87 -9.51 -1.81 13.02
N TYR A 88 -10.44 -1.57 12.11
CA TYR A 88 -11.68 -0.82 12.35
C TYR A 88 -12.87 -1.65 11.90
N GLU A 89 -13.90 -1.72 12.76
CA GLU A 89 -15.20 -2.24 12.37
C GLU A 89 -15.83 -1.27 11.35
N VAL A 90 -16.32 -1.79 10.23
CA VAL A 90 -17.01 -0.98 9.23
C VAL A 90 -18.42 -0.68 9.74
N ASN A 91 -18.77 0.59 9.80
CA ASN A 91 -20.05 1.10 10.25
C ASN A 91 -20.68 2.07 9.24
N ASP A 92 -21.92 2.48 9.50
CA ASP A 92 -22.65 3.40 8.60
C ASP A 92 -21.91 4.73 8.41
N GLU A 93 -21.24 5.27 9.45
CA GLU A 93 -20.48 6.51 9.38
C GLU A 93 -19.26 6.40 8.45
N MET A 94 -18.53 5.28 8.54
CA MET A 94 -17.41 4.99 7.61
C MET A 94 -17.90 4.92 6.16
N ILE A 95 -19.02 4.25 5.92
CA ILE A 95 -19.62 4.13 4.57
C ILE A 95 -20.04 5.50 4.06
N ASP A 96 -20.63 6.35 4.90
CA ASP A 96 -21.03 7.72 4.54
C ASP A 96 -19.82 8.57 4.13
N VAL A 97 -18.73 8.52 4.92
CA VAL A 97 -17.48 9.23 4.61
C VAL A 97 -16.87 8.73 3.31
N LEU A 98 -16.74 7.41 3.11
CA LEU A 98 -16.18 6.84 1.88
C LEU A 98 -17.03 7.15 0.64
N THR A 99 -18.34 7.34 0.81
CA THR A 99 -19.28 7.64 -0.29
C THR A 99 -19.25 9.11 -0.68
N TYR A 100 -19.28 10.02 0.31
CA TYR A 100 -19.58 11.43 0.07
C TYR A 100 -18.40 12.37 0.36
N ARG A 101 -17.46 11.96 1.22
CA ARG A 101 -16.35 12.81 1.72
C ARG A 101 -15.00 12.07 1.79
N PRO A 102 -14.64 11.20 0.81
CA PRO A 102 -13.36 10.51 0.86
C PRO A 102 -12.19 11.48 0.74
N SER A 103 -11.07 11.17 1.40
CA SER A 103 -9.82 11.95 1.26
C SER A 103 -9.20 11.85 -0.13
N GLY A 104 -9.64 10.91 -0.95
CA GLY A 104 -9.17 10.69 -2.30
C GLY A 104 -9.98 9.62 -3.03
N GLN A 105 -9.85 9.59 -4.33
CA GLN A 105 -10.54 8.61 -5.19
C GLN A 105 -9.64 7.38 -5.39
N HIS A 106 -9.92 6.30 -4.68
CA HIS A 106 -9.15 5.05 -4.81
C HIS A 106 -10.07 3.82 -4.72
N ALA A 107 -9.81 2.83 -5.57
CA ALA A 107 -10.63 1.62 -5.66
C ALA A 107 -10.67 0.81 -4.35
N SER A 108 -9.64 0.92 -3.50
CA SER A 108 -9.62 0.23 -2.18
C SER A 108 -10.82 0.61 -1.29
N SER A 109 -11.40 1.79 -1.47
CA SER A 109 -12.60 2.23 -0.73
C SER A 109 -13.80 1.31 -0.95
N LEU A 110 -13.87 0.66 -2.11
CA LEU A 110 -14.97 -0.25 -2.45
C LEU A 110 -15.01 -1.51 -1.58
N ALA A 111 -13.85 -1.93 -1.01
CA ALA A 111 -13.80 -3.13 -0.18
C ALA A 111 -14.69 -3.01 1.06
N ALA A 112 -14.58 -1.89 1.78
CA ALA A 112 -15.40 -1.65 2.96
C ALA A 112 -16.89 -1.62 2.62
N MET A 113 -17.26 -0.95 1.51
CA MET A 113 -18.66 -0.86 1.07
C MET A 113 -19.23 -2.23 0.68
N ILE A 114 -18.52 -2.99 -0.15
CA ILE A 114 -18.92 -4.33 -0.57
C ILE A 114 -19.00 -5.27 0.64
N GLY A 115 -17.95 -5.28 1.46
CA GLY A 115 -17.88 -6.12 2.66
C GLY A 115 -18.97 -5.79 3.67
N TYR A 116 -19.29 -4.51 3.85
CA TYR A 116 -20.36 -4.09 4.76
C TYR A 116 -21.74 -4.59 4.33
N GLU A 117 -22.07 -4.46 3.05
CA GLU A 117 -23.35 -4.95 2.53
C GLU A 117 -23.48 -6.47 2.65
N ILE A 118 -22.42 -7.23 2.32
CA ILE A 118 -22.44 -8.69 2.44
C ILE A 118 -22.54 -9.09 3.94
N ALA A 119 -21.75 -8.46 4.80
CA ALA A 119 -21.74 -8.73 6.24
C ALA A 119 -23.11 -8.48 6.88
N LYS A 120 -23.78 -7.37 6.51
CA LYS A 120 -25.10 -7.00 7.00
C LYS A 120 -26.17 -8.05 6.64
N ASN A 121 -26.10 -8.62 5.44
CA ASN A 121 -27.02 -9.66 5.01
C ASN A 121 -26.80 -10.99 5.76
N LEU A 122 -25.55 -11.26 6.20
CA LEU A 122 -25.20 -12.48 6.94
C LEU A 122 -25.30 -12.32 8.46
N GLY A 123 -25.53 -11.11 8.98
CA GLY A 123 -25.51 -10.84 10.41
C GLY A 123 -24.13 -10.94 11.07
N ILE A 124 -23.06 -10.77 10.29
CA ILE A 124 -21.66 -10.78 10.75
C ILE A 124 -21.04 -9.38 10.62
N LYS A 125 -19.76 -9.23 10.99
CA LYS A 125 -19.05 -7.95 10.90
C LYS A 125 -18.09 -7.90 9.74
N ALA A 126 -17.94 -6.70 9.15
CA ALA A 126 -16.86 -6.38 8.23
C ALA A 126 -15.83 -5.47 8.92
N TYR A 127 -14.57 -5.62 8.57
CA TYR A 127 -13.47 -4.85 9.13
C TYR A 127 -12.56 -4.37 8.01
N ILE A 128 -12.00 -3.16 8.17
CA ILE A 128 -10.80 -2.73 7.45
C ILE A 128 -9.57 -2.93 8.33
N TYR A 129 -8.39 -3.09 7.69
CA TYR A 129 -7.13 -3.27 8.41
C TYR A 129 -6.00 -2.50 7.73
N ASP A 130 -5.20 -1.76 8.51
CA ASP A 130 -4.04 -0.97 8.08
C ASP A 130 -4.29 -0.21 6.76
N GLY A 131 -5.26 0.72 6.80
CA GLY A 131 -5.65 1.52 5.63
C GLY A 131 -4.47 2.30 5.02
N ASN A 132 -4.58 2.64 3.75
CA ASN A 132 -3.54 3.38 3.03
C ASN A 132 -3.37 4.84 3.49
N THR A 133 -4.34 5.37 4.21
CA THR A 133 -4.31 6.69 4.87
C THR A 133 -4.12 6.59 6.38
N ALA A 134 -3.81 5.40 6.88
CA ALA A 134 -3.48 5.23 8.28
C ALA A 134 -2.17 5.92 8.63
N ASP A 135 -2.12 6.58 9.77
CA ASP A 135 -1.06 7.49 10.14
C ASP A 135 -0.58 7.22 11.57
N GLU A 136 0.70 6.84 11.68
CA GLU A 136 1.41 6.67 12.94
C GLU A 136 2.70 7.52 12.98
N MET A 137 2.88 8.39 11.96
CA MET A 137 4.11 9.16 11.81
C MET A 137 4.29 10.14 12.97
N ASP A 138 5.51 10.23 13.48
CA ASP A 138 5.89 11.19 14.51
C ASP A 138 5.68 12.64 14.05
N ASP A 139 5.62 13.59 14.99
CA ASP A 139 5.43 15.01 14.66
C ASP A 139 6.65 15.62 13.96
N LEU A 140 7.85 15.19 14.32
CA LEU A 140 9.09 15.74 13.77
C LEU A 140 9.20 15.62 12.24
N PRO A 141 8.99 14.44 11.64
CA PRO A 141 9.06 14.29 10.19
C PRO A 141 7.95 15.03 9.43
N ARG A 142 6.86 15.44 10.10
CA ARG A 142 5.76 16.21 9.47
C ARG A 142 6.15 17.62 9.09
N ILE A 143 7.14 18.18 9.75
CA ILE A 143 7.59 19.56 9.49
C ILE A 143 8.30 19.63 8.14
N SER A 144 7.54 19.99 7.10
CA SER A 144 8.01 20.00 5.71
C SER A 144 8.99 21.14 5.38
N GLY A 145 9.04 22.18 6.24
CA GLY A 145 9.74 23.45 5.98
C GLY A 145 8.82 24.55 5.43
N CYS A 146 7.56 24.25 5.11
CA CYS A 146 6.54 25.22 4.71
C CYS A 146 5.22 24.94 5.46
N PRO A 147 4.72 25.83 6.33
CA PRO A 147 3.52 25.59 7.13
C PRO A 147 2.22 25.41 6.33
N LEU A 148 2.25 25.72 5.03
CA LEU A 148 1.11 25.55 4.12
C LEU A 148 1.13 24.23 3.36
N VAL A 149 2.15 23.41 3.57
CA VAL A 149 2.35 22.13 2.88
C VAL A 149 2.72 21.07 3.91
N ASP A 150 1.77 20.22 4.24
CA ASP A 150 2.00 19.13 5.19
C ASP A 150 2.67 17.94 4.52
N LYS A 151 3.57 17.26 5.25
CA LYS A 151 4.02 15.93 4.89
C LYS A 151 2.99 14.90 5.36
N LEU A 152 2.45 14.14 4.39
CA LEU A 152 1.43 13.13 4.67
C LEU A 152 2.06 11.75 4.88
N SER A 153 1.51 11.00 5.83
CA SER A 153 1.80 9.57 5.97
C SER A 153 1.04 8.80 4.88
N MET A 154 1.77 8.24 3.93
CA MET A 154 1.18 7.45 2.84
C MET A 154 2.13 6.37 2.38
N GLY A 155 1.64 5.13 2.21
CA GLY A 155 2.49 4.03 1.75
C GLY A 155 1.76 2.69 1.67
N HIS A 156 2.53 1.66 1.38
CA HIS A 156 2.04 0.27 1.30
C HIS A 156 2.08 -0.40 2.69
N PHE A 157 1.49 0.26 3.69
CA PHE A 157 1.65 -0.07 5.12
C PHE A 157 1.19 -1.48 5.47
N LEU A 158 0.04 -1.90 4.96
CA LEU A 158 -0.47 -3.26 5.18
C LEU A 158 0.57 -4.31 4.79
N ASN A 159 1.16 -4.16 3.59
CA ASN A 159 2.21 -5.09 3.11
C ASN A 159 3.49 -4.98 3.93
N THR A 160 3.97 -3.76 4.20
CA THR A 160 5.25 -3.57 4.90
C THR A 160 5.17 -4.03 6.35
N LYS A 161 4.07 -3.81 7.07
CA LYS A 161 3.87 -4.34 8.42
C LYS A 161 3.81 -5.87 8.43
N ALA A 162 3.11 -6.48 7.47
CA ALA A 162 3.07 -7.94 7.35
C ALA A 162 4.46 -8.53 7.11
N VAL A 163 5.20 -7.98 6.15
CA VAL A 163 6.56 -8.42 5.82
C VAL A 163 7.54 -8.14 6.97
N GLY A 164 7.36 -7.04 7.71
CA GLY A 164 8.14 -6.75 8.92
C GLY A 164 7.96 -7.81 10.00
N ARG A 165 6.71 -8.29 10.22
CA ARG A 165 6.43 -9.42 11.13
C ARG A 165 7.05 -10.73 10.63
N MET A 166 6.95 -11.02 9.33
CA MET A 166 7.59 -12.22 8.74
C MET A 166 9.12 -12.19 8.91
N TYR A 167 9.75 -11.02 8.71
CA TYR A 167 11.17 -10.86 8.94
C TYR A 167 11.54 -11.08 10.42
N ALA A 168 10.81 -10.47 11.34
CA ALA A 168 11.02 -10.62 12.77
C ALA A 168 10.92 -12.09 13.20
N GLU A 169 9.88 -12.81 12.74
CA GLU A 169 9.73 -14.24 12.99
C GLU A 169 10.91 -15.05 12.45
N SER A 170 11.41 -14.73 11.25
CA SER A 170 12.52 -15.44 10.61
C SER A 170 13.84 -15.33 11.41
N ILE A 171 13.99 -14.29 12.22
CA ILE A 171 15.16 -14.06 13.10
C ILE A 171 14.88 -14.33 14.57
N GLY A 172 13.69 -14.89 14.90
CA GLY A 172 13.29 -15.26 16.26
C GLY A 172 13.05 -14.07 17.21
N LYS A 173 12.69 -12.91 16.67
CA LYS A 173 12.35 -11.69 17.43
C LYS A 173 10.88 -11.30 17.22
N LYS A 174 10.38 -10.38 18.04
CA LYS A 174 9.07 -9.75 17.81
C LYS A 174 9.25 -8.49 16.98
N TYR A 175 8.30 -8.23 16.10
CA TYR A 175 8.30 -7.04 15.24
C TYR A 175 8.33 -5.73 16.06
N GLU A 176 7.67 -5.75 17.21
CA GLU A 176 7.61 -4.64 18.17
C GLU A 176 8.93 -4.38 18.93
N GLU A 177 9.96 -5.22 18.74
CA GLU A 177 11.29 -5.08 19.34
C GLU A 177 12.34 -4.54 18.36
N LEU A 178 11.92 -4.25 17.10
CA LEU A 178 12.83 -3.96 15.99
C LEU A 178 12.70 -2.53 15.46
N ASN A 179 13.82 -1.99 15.01
CA ASN A 179 13.91 -0.81 14.16
C ASN A 179 14.19 -1.27 12.72
N LEU A 180 13.20 -1.18 11.84
CA LEU A 180 13.29 -1.67 10.47
C LEU A 180 13.12 -0.54 9.46
N ILE A 181 13.95 -0.51 8.42
CA ILE A 181 13.65 0.24 7.20
C ILE A 181 12.96 -0.70 6.23
N MET A 182 11.67 -0.50 6.05
CA MET A 182 10.84 -1.30 5.16
C MET A 182 10.73 -0.65 3.79
N VAL A 183 11.05 -1.38 2.74
CA VAL A 183 11.10 -0.88 1.35
C VAL A 183 10.14 -1.69 0.49
N TYR A 184 8.99 -1.12 0.15
CA TYR A 184 8.09 -1.71 -0.83
C TYR A 184 8.46 -1.22 -2.23
N THR A 185 8.58 -2.15 -3.18
CA THR A 185 9.02 -1.89 -4.56
C THR A 185 8.06 -2.47 -5.59
N GLY A 186 7.28 -1.60 -6.22
CA GLY A 186 6.30 -1.91 -7.26
C GLY A 186 6.25 -0.80 -8.32
N GLY A 187 5.11 -0.59 -8.97
CA GLY A 187 4.87 0.57 -9.83
C GLY A 187 5.08 1.89 -9.07
N GLY A 188 4.71 1.91 -7.77
CA GLY A 188 5.16 2.88 -6.79
C GLY A 188 6.19 2.28 -5.83
N ILE A 189 7.06 3.11 -5.26
CA ILE A 189 8.00 2.74 -4.20
C ILE A 189 7.64 3.56 -2.96
N SER A 190 7.54 2.91 -1.80
CA SER A 190 7.41 3.58 -0.51
C SER A 190 8.38 2.98 0.49
N ILE A 191 8.92 3.84 1.35
CA ILE A 191 9.91 3.45 2.34
C ILE A 191 9.42 3.96 3.69
N GLY A 192 9.41 3.10 4.71
CA GLY A 192 9.00 3.48 6.06
C GLY A 192 10.06 3.09 7.09
N LEU A 193 10.27 3.95 8.07
CA LEU A 193 10.99 3.61 9.29
C LEU A 193 9.98 3.07 10.30
N HIS A 194 10.08 1.80 10.60
CA HIS A 194 9.28 1.12 11.60
C HIS A 194 10.08 0.97 12.89
N LYS A 195 9.65 1.62 13.97
CA LYS A 195 10.27 1.54 15.31
C LYS A 195 9.27 0.94 16.28
N ASN A 196 9.66 -0.15 16.95
CA ASN A 196 8.80 -0.80 17.95
C ASN A 196 7.39 -1.13 17.43
N GLY A 197 7.28 -1.56 16.16
CA GLY A 197 6.00 -1.89 15.54
C GLY A 197 5.21 -0.70 14.98
N VAL A 198 5.69 0.53 15.15
CA VAL A 198 5.05 1.80 14.72
C VAL A 198 5.80 2.39 13.53
N ILE A 199 5.08 2.94 12.55
CA ILE A 199 5.67 3.61 11.38
C ILE A 199 5.88 5.09 11.72
N VAL A 200 7.08 5.42 12.19
CA VAL A 200 7.39 6.75 12.73
C VAL A 200 7.81 7.77 11.67
N ASP A 201 8.29 7.33 10.51
CA ASP A 201 8.63 8.21 9.38
C ASP A 201 8.49 7.45 8.06
N VAL A 202 8.20 8.17 6.98
CA VAL A 202 8.02 7.62 5.65
C VAL A 202 8.67 8.51 4.59
N CYS A 203 9.14 7.90 3.50
CA CYS A 203 9.44 8.58 2.25
C CYS A 203 8.40 8.15 1.22
N THR A 204 7.62 9.11 0.74
CA THR A 204 6.49 8.89 -0.17
C THR A 204 6.88 9.12 -1.63
N ASP A 205 5.93 9.09 -2.52
CA ASP A 205 6.10 9.48 -3.91
C ASP A 205 6.15 11.00 -4.12
N GLU A 206 5.93 11.79 -3.09
CA GLU A 206 5.98 13.26 -3.15
C GLU A 206 7.33 13.82 -2.67
N ASP A 207 7.94 13.22 -1.67
CA ASP A 207 9.20 13.65 -1.07
C ASP A 207 10.34 12.62 -1.18
N GLY A 208 10.01 11.39 -1.52
CA GLY A 208 10.96 10.27 -1.58
C GLY A 208 11.56 10.01 -2.96
N THR A 209 11.72 8.74 -3.27
CA THR A 209 12.38 8.29 -4.50
C THR A 209 11.44 8.26 -5.70
N MET A 210 12.00 8.41 -6.91
CA MET A 210 11.29 8.03 -8.13
C MET A 210 11.05 6.51 -8.16
N SER A 211 9.99 6.11 -8.83
CA SER A 211 9.63 4.71 -9.06
C SER A 211 9.33 4.47 -10.54
N PRO A 212 8.90 3.28 -10.96
CA PRO A 212 8.48 3.06 -12.35
C PRO A 212 7.44 4.06 -12.86
N GLU A 213 6.47 4.47 -12.04
CA GLU A 213 5.34 5.32 -12.47
C GLU A 213 5.29 6.70 -11.77
N ARG A 214 6.24 7.02 -10.89
CA ARG A 214 6.18 8.21 -10.05
C ARG A 214 7.50 8.98 -10.07
N SER A 215 7.41 10.30 -10.05
CA SER A 215 8.60 11.17 -10.11
C SER A 215 9.44 11.13 -8.84
N GLY A 216 8.82 10.87 -7.69
CA GLY A 216 9.42 11.17 -6.40
C GLY A 216 9.58 12.68 -6.18
N GLY A 217 10.28 13.06 -5.13
CA GLY A 217 10.57 14.44 -4.80
C GLY A 217 11.26 15.18 -5.95
N LEU A 218 10.71 16.33 -6.33
CA LEU A 218 11.17 17.19 -7.39
C LEU A 218 11.71 18.52 -6.83
N PRO A 219 12.64 19.20 -7.54
CA PRO A 219 13.08 20.53 -7.16
C PRO A 219 11.92 21.51 -7.12
N SER A 220 11.59 22.04 -5.93
CA SER A 220 10.38 22.84 -5.65
C SER A 220 10.23 24.05 -6.58
N ILE A 221 11.32 24.80 -6.83
CA ILE A 221 11.30 25.96 -7.73
C ILE A 221 11.05 25.55 -9.18
N GLY A 222 11.59 24.37 -9.61
CA GLY A 222 11.31 23.82 -10.93
C GLY A 222 9.82 23.48 -11.10
N MET A 223 9.22 22.85 -10.07
CA MET A 223 7.79 22.55 -10.06
C MET A 223 6.93 23.82 -10.07
N ALA A 224 7.26 24.83 -9.26
CA ALA A 224 6.53 26.09 -9.26
C ALA A 224 6.57 26.74 -10.67
N LYS A 225 7.73 26.79 -11.32
CA LYS A 225 7.85 27.32 -12.69
C LYS A 225 7.00 26.53 -13.70
N LEU A 226 6.93 25.21 -13.56
CA LEU A 226 6.11 24.35 -14.41
C LEU A 226 4.62 24.65 -14.20
N CYS A 227 4.15 24.67 -12.95
CA CYS A 227 2.75 24.93 -12.59
C CYS A 227 2.27 26.32 -13.07
N PHE A 228 3.10 27.34 -12.92
CA PHE A 228 2.76 28.72 -13.32
C PHE A 228 3.17 29.07 -14.76
N SER A 229 3.60 28.09 -15.56
CA SER A 229 3.97 28.34 -16.96
C SER A 229 2.77 28.62 -17.88
N GLY A 230 1.54 28.27 -17.45
CA GLY A 230 0.35 28.33 -18.28
C GLY A 230 0.27 27.24 -19.36
N LYS A 231 1.21 26.26 -19.35
CA LYS A 231 1.29 25.22 -20.39
C LYS A 231 0.57 23.93 -20.01
N TYR A 232 0.32 23.72 -18.73
CA TYR A 232 -0.23 22.47 -18.18
C TYR A 232 -1.34 22.77 -17.19
N THR A 233 -2.34 21.91 -17.18
CA THR A 233 -3.40 21.87 -16.17
C THR A 233 -2.92 21.19 -14.89
N PHE A 234 -3.67 21.32 -13.82
CA PHE A 234 -3.41 20.61 -12.56
C PHE A 234 -3.37 19.08 -12.77
N ASP A 235 -4.33 18.54 -13.54
CA ASP A 235 -4.41 17.09 -13.79
C ASP A 235 -3.19 16.58 -14.60
N GLU A 236 -2.72 17.35 -15.56
CA GLU A 236 -1.52 16.99 -16.32
C GLU A 236 -0.27 17.01 -15.45
N VAL A 237 -0.11 18.01 -14.58
CA VAL A 237 1.02 18.08 -13.63
C VAL A 237 0.91 16.95 -12.59
N SER A 238 -0.27 16.69 -12.07
CA SER A 238 -0.51 15.58 -11.13
C SER A 238 -0.16 14.23 -11.76
N ALA A 239 -0.50 14.02 -13.04
CA ALA A 239 -0.14 12.82 -13.78
C ALA A 239 1.39 12.68 -13.99
N MET A 240 2.13 13.79 -14.17
CA MET A 240 3.61 13.77 -14.24
C MET A 240 4.23 13.33 -12.90
N VAL A 241 3.60 13.65 -11.78
CA VAL A 241 4.05 13.23 -10.47
C VAL A 241 3.67 11.77 -10.22
N ARG A 242 2.40 11.40 -10.51
CA ARG A 242 1.85 10.09 -10.15
C ARG A 242 1.12 9.45 -11.33
N GLY A 243 1.72 8.39 -11.90
CA GLY A 243 1.19 7.61 -13.02
C GLY A 243 1.99 7.73 -14.31
N LYS A 244 2.50 8.92 -14.65
CA LYS A 244 3.33 9.18 -15.85
C LYS A 244 4.72 9.69 -15.51
N GLY A 245 5.15 9.59 -14.25
CA GLY A 245 6.49 9.94 -13.78
C GLY A 245 7.47 8.77 -13.90
N GLY A 246 8.64 8.94 -13.31
CA GLY A 246 9.64 7.88 -13.13
C GLY A 246 10.14 7.24 -14.41
N LEU A 247 10.29 5.91 -14.42
CA LEU A 247 10.76 5.18 -15.60
C LEU A 247 9.83 5.39 -16.80
N THR A 248 8.52 5.46 -16.57
CA THR A 248 7.52 5.75 -17.61
C THR A 248 7.82 7.06 -18.34
N ALA A 249 8.16 8.12 -17.61
CA ALA A 249 8.47 9.43 -18.20
C ALA A 249 9.75 9.42 -19.04
N TYR A 250 10.78 8.71 -18.60
CA TYR A 250 12.09 8.71 -19.22
C TYR A 250 12.26 7.64 -20.30
N LEU A 251 11.63 6.47 -20.10
CA LEU A 251 11.88 5.27 -20.91
C LEU A 251 10.66 4.76 -21.66
N GLY A 252 9.46 5.34 -21.39
CA GLY A 252 8.21 4.94 -22.03
C GLY A 252 7.62 3.63 -21.50
N THR A 253 8.19 3.04 -20.43
CA THR A 253 7.74 1.80 -19.84
C THR A 253 7.86 1.84 -18.32
N ASN A 254 6.94 1.17 -17.63
CA ASN A 254 6.96 0.93 -16.19
C ASN A 254 7.44 -0.51 -15.85
N ASP A 255 7.66 -1.36 -16.86
CA ASP A 255 8.12 -2.73 -16.67
C ASP A 255 9.64 -2.78 -16.48
N VAL A 256 10.05 -2.99 -15.23
CA VAL A 256 11.47 -3.11 -14.85
C VAL A 256 12.18 -4.23 -15.61
N ARG A 257 11.49 -5.30 -15.96
CA ARG A 257 12.07 -6.43 -16.74
C ARG A 257 12.44 -5.98 -18.17
N GLU A 258 11.60 -5.15 -18.77
CA GLU A 258 11.88 -4.55 -20.07
C GLU A 258 13.08 -3.60 -20.00
N VAL A 259 13.15 -2.76 -18.95
CA VAL A 259 14.29 -1.86 -18.73
C VAL A 259 15.58 -2.65 -18.54
N GLU A 260 15.57 -3.70 -17.73
CA GLU A 260 16.75 -4.57 -17.52
C GLU A 260 17.19 -5.29 -18.80
N LYS A 261 16.24 -5.71 -19.64
CA LYS A 261 16.56 -6.26 -20.97
C LYS A 261 17.23 -5.22 -21.85
N ARG A 262 16.71 -3.99 -21.92
CA ARG A 262 17.35 -2.90 -22.68
C ARG A 262 18.77 -2.61 -22.19
N ILE A 263 19.01 -2.65 -20.88
CA ILE A 263 20.36 -2.51 -20.29
C ILE A 263 21.27 -3.64 -20.77
N ALA A 264 20.82 -4.88 -20.74
CA ALA A 264 21.57 -6.04 -21.22
C ALA A 264 21.89 -5.96 -22.73
N ASP A 265 21.00 -5.35 -23.50
CA ASP A 265 21.18 -5.08 -24.95
C ASP A 265 22.06 -3.85 -25.22
N GLY A 266 22.60 -3.17 -24.20
CA GLY A 266 23.54 -2.06 -24.29
C GLY A 266 22.95 -0.65 -24.33
N ASP A 267 21.64 -0.49 -23.91
CA ASP A 267 21.00 0.84 -23.78
C ASP A 267 21.57 1.59 -22.57
N GLY A 268 22.58 2.40 -22.78
CA GLY A 268 23.25 3.21 -21.74
C GLY A 268 22.31 4.26 -21.11
N TYR A 269 21.29 4.75 -21.85
CA TYR A 269 20.34 5.69 -21.27
C TYR A 269 19.36 5.00 -20.33
N ALA A 270 18.87 3.81 -20.69
CA ALA A 270 18.06 2.99 -19.78
C ALA A 270 18.86 2.64 -18.50
N GLU A 271 20.15 2.29 -18.64
CA GLU A 271 21.00 2.05 -17.48
C GLU A 271 21.16 3.29 -16.58
N LEU A 272 21.39 4.46 -17.17
CA LEU A 272 21.50 5.71 -16.41
C LEU A 272 20.23 5.99 -15.60
N VAL A 273 19.05 5.92 -16.22
CA VAL A 273 17.77 6.21 -15.57
C VAL A 273 17.45 5.17 -14.49
N TYR A 274 17.69 3.90 -14.76
CA TYR A 274 17.53 2.82 -13.80
C TYR A 274 18.45 2.99 -12.58
N ASN A 275 19.72 3.28 -12.80
CA ASN A 275 20.68 3.56 -11.74
C ASN A 275 20.31 4.82 -10.94
N ALA A 276 19.70 5.84 -11.56
CA ALA A 276 19.22 7.03 -10.89
C ALA A 276 18.06 6.71 -9.94
N MET A 277 17.13 5.82 -10.33
CA MET A 277 16.06 5.34 -9.46
C MET A 277 16.63 4.65 -8.22
N ILE A 278 17.55 3.71 -8.40
CA ILE A 278 18.19 2.98 -7.28
C ILE A 278 19.02 3.93 -6.40
N TYR A 279 19.71 4.91 -7.00
CA TYR A 279 20.48 5.90 -6.27
C TYR A 279 19.60 6.77 -5.35
N LYS A 280 18.46 7.25 -5.87
CA LYS A 280 17.49 8.03 -5.09
C LYS A 280 16.90 7.18 -3.95
N LEU A 281 16.54 5.93 -4.23
CA LEU A 281 16.07 4.98 -3.23
C LEU A 281 17.09 4.78 -2.10
N ALA A 282 18.35 4.53 -2.45
CA ALA A 282 19.41 4.36 -1.45
C ALA A 282 19.61 5.62 -0.58
N LYS A 283 19.45 6.82 -1.14
CA LYS A 283 19.49 8.07 -0.36
C LYS A 283 18.33 8.17 0.63
N CYS A 284 17.12 7.77 0.26
CA CYS A 284 15.98 7.73 1.18
C CYS A 284 16.21 6.74 2.32
N ILE A 285 16.72 5.55 2.02
CA ILE A 285 17.11 4.55 3.05
C ILE A 285 18.15 5.16 4.01
N GLY A 286 19.19 5.82 3.49
CA GLY A 286 20.20 6.49 4.31
C GLY A 286 19.61 7.62 5.15
N GLY A 287 18.68 8.39 4.62
CA GLY A 287 17.95 9.43 5.37
C GLY A 287 17.17 8.85 6.54
N LEU A 288 16.39 7.78 6.31
CA LEU A 288 15.65 7.12 7.39
C LEU A 288 16.56 6.42 8.42
N ALA A 289 17.74 5.95 8.01
CA ALA A 289 18.71 5.41 8.96
C ALA A 289 19.21 6.50 9.92
N THR A 290 19.39 7.75 9.48
CA THR A 290 19.74 8.86 10.37
C THR A 290 18.59 9.25 11.29
N ALA A 291 17.32 9.09 10.88
CA ALA A 291 16.16 9.31 11.73
C ALA A 291 16.05 8.28 12.88
N ALA A 292 16.75 7.18 12.77
CA ALA A 292 16.90 6.15 13.83
C ALA A 292 18.28 6.20 14.49
N ASP A 293 19.05 7.28 14.38
CA ASP A 293 20.40 7.44 14.94
C ASP A 293 21.39 6.34 14.52
N GLY A 294 21.11 5.66 13.40
CA GLY A 294 21.85 4.50 12.91
C GLY A 294 21.50 3.17 13.58
N GLU A 295 20.58 3.15 14.52
CA GLU A 295 20.13 1.94 15.23
C GLU A 295 19.09 1.19 14.36
N ILE A 296 19.56 0.39 13.42
CA ILE A 296 18.76 -0.37 12.47
C ILE A 296 18.98 -1.87 12.64
N ASP A 297 17.93 -2.62 12.91
CA ASP A 297 17.91 -4.10 13.02
C ASP A 297 17.71 -4.79 11.67
N GLY A 298 17.29 -4.08 10.64
CA GLY A 298 17.10 -4.64 9.29
C GLY A 298 16.66 -3.63 8.24
N ILE A 299 17.13 -3.84 7.00
CA ILE A 299 16.58 -3.19 5.80
C ILE A 299 15.89 -4.29 5.01
N VAL A 300 14.56 -4.24 4.92
CA VAL A 300 13.75 -5.30 4.33
C VAL A 300 13.11 -4.82 3.03
N VAL A 301 13.44 -5.46 1.91
CA VAL A 301 12.93 -5.12 0.58
C VAL A 301 11.86 -6.13 0.17
N THR A 302 10.70 -5.61 -0.25
CA THR A 302 9.54 -6.40 -0.67
C THR A 302 8.89 -5.81 -1.93
N GLY A 303 7.81 -6.42 -2.40
CA GLY A 303 7.13 -6.03 -3.62
C GLY A 303 7.64 -6.77 -4.87
N GLY A 304 7.05 -6.44 -6.02
CA GLY A 304 7.33 -7.17 -7.27
C GLY A 304 8.74 -6.98 -7.81
N ILE A 305 9.33 -5.77 -7.67
CA ILE A 305 10.70 -5.49 -8.15
C ILE A 305 11.76 -6.19 -7.31
N ALA A 306 11.44 -6.56 -6.06
CA ALA A 306 12.34 -7.32 -5.20
C ALA A 306 12.72 -8.71 -5.75
N HIS A 307 12.01 -9.23 -6.77
CA HIS A 307 12.41 -10.42 -7.52
C HIS A 307 13.63 -10.19 -8.44
N SER A 308 13.95 -8.93 -8.77
CA SER A 308 15.08 -8.62 -9.66
C SER A 308 16.42 -8.72 -8.91
N LYS A 309 17.24 -9.66 -9.32
CA LYS A 309 18.63 -9.78 -8.84
C LYS A 309 19.45 -8.51 -9.11
N MET A 310 19.34 -7.96 -10.32
CA MET A 310 20.08 -6.76 -10.71
C MET A 310 19.73 -5.58 -9.81
N PHE A 311 18.43 -5.40 -9.52
CA PHE A 311 17.96 -4.35 -8.62
C PHE A 311 18.54 -4.51 -7.22
N ILE A 312 18.40 -5.69 -6.63
CA ILE A 312 18.86 -5.99 -5.27
C ILE A 312 20.38 -5.81 -5.15
N GLU A 313 21.18 -6.37 -6.07
CA GLU A 313 22.64 -6.25 -6.04
C GLU A 313 23.10 -4.78 -6.14
N LYS A 314 22.47 -4.00 -7.03
CA LYS A 314 22.79 -2.57 -7.19
C LYS A 314 22.37 -1.75 -5.95
N LEU A 315 21.25 -2.08 -5.32
CA LEU A 315 20.77 -1.41 -4.10
C LEU A 315 21.66 -1.78 -2.92
N GLU A 316 21.90 -3.07 -2.69
CA GLU A 316 22.71 -3.55 -1.59
C GLU A 316 24.11 -2.96 -1.57
N LYS A 317 24.75 -2.87 -2.75
CA LYS A 317 26.06 -2.22 -2.88
C LYS A 317 26.09 -0.81 -2.28
N ARG A 318 24.95 -0.10 -2.28
CA ARG A 318 24.83 1.28 -1.81
C ARG A 318 24.49 1.39 -0.33
N VAL A 319 23.76 0.41 0.24
CA VAL A 319 23.18 0.54 1.59
C VAL A 319 23.74 -0.46 2.60
N LYS A 320 24.51 -1.47 2.20
CA LYS A 320 25.05 -2.52 3.07
C LYS A 320 25.93 -2.03 4.22
N PHE A 321 26.44 -0.80 4.13
CA PHE A 321 27.20 -0.18 5.22
C PHE A 321 26.31 0.23 6.39
N ILE A 322 24.98 0.37 6.17
CA ILE A 322 23.97 0.60 7.21
C ILE A 322 23.58 -0.76 7.80
N HIS A 323 23.05 -1.63 6.94
CA HIS A 323 22.68 -3.01 7.27
C HIS A 323 22.58 -3.83 5.97
N PRO A 324 22.92 -5.15 5.97
CA PRO A 324 22.63 -6.05 4.86
C PRO A 324 21.13 -6.07 4.52
N LEU A 325 20.80 -6.29 3.25
CA LEU A 325 19.40 -6.41 2.83
C LEU A 325 18.82 -7.78 3.20
N ALA A 326 17.62 -7.76 3.79
CA ALA A 326 16.72 -8.90 3.79
C ALA A 326 15.74 -8.74 2.62
N VAL A 327 15.53 -9.78 1.83
CA VAL A 327 14.68 -9.72 0.62
C VAL A 327 13.54 -10.71 0.76
N ILE A 328 12.33 -10.18 0.85
CA ILE A 328 11.08 -10.96 0.94
C ILE A 328 10.17 -10.46 -0.19
N PRO A 329 10.36 -10.97 -1.43
CA PRO A 329 9.66 -10.46 -2.59
C PRO A 329 8.18 -10.83 -2.57
N GLY A 330 7.33 -10.00 -3.19
CA GLY A 330 5.91 -10.30 -3.38
C GLY A 330 4.98 -9.32 -2.68
N GLU A 331 3.69 -9.62 -2.81
CA GLU A 331 2.60 -8.85 -2.21
C GLU A 331 1.83 -9.75 -1.24
N TYR A 332 1.76 -9.36 0.02
CA TYR A 332 1.17 -10.14 1.11
C TYR A 332 -0.08 -9.47 1.69
N GLU A 333 -0.76 -8.63 0.89
CA GLU A 333 -1.91 -7.86 1.38
C GLU A 333 -3.10 -8.76 1.76
N MET A 334 -3.34 -9.84 1.02
CA MET A 334 -4.44 -10.75 1.31
C MET A 334 -4.19 -11.51 2.62
N GLU A 335 -2.97 -12.02 2.78
CA GLU A 335 -2.50 -12.69 3.99
C GLU A 335 -2.51 -11.73 5.19
N ALA A 336 -2.09 -10.48 4.99
CA ALA A 336 -2.08 -9.44 6.01
C ALA A 336 -3.48 -9.11 6.52
N LEU A 337 -4.45 -8.96 5.60
CA LEU A 337 -5.86 -8.74 5.94
C LEU A 337 -6.42 -9.92 6.74
N ALA A 338 -6.21 -11.14 6.25
CA ALA A 338 -6.67 -12.34 6.94
C ALA A 338 -6.04 -12.47 8.34
N ALA A 339 -4.72 -12.32 8.45
CA ALA A 339 -4.01 -12.42 9.73
C ALA A 339 -4.41 -11.32 10.71
N GLY A 340 -4.59 -10.07 10.23
CA GLY A 340 -5.04 -8.94 11.06
C GLY A 340 -6.40 -9.20 11.68
N ILE A 341 -7.38 -9.60 10.88
CA ILE A 341 -8.72 -9.86 11.38
C ILE A 341 -8.80 -11.15 12.22
N THR A 342 -7.95 -12.14 11.92
CA THR A 342 -7.80 -13.32 12.79
C THR A 342 -7.35 -12.92 14.20
N ARG A 343 -6.36 -12.02 14.34
CA ARG A 343 -5.94 -11.49 15.67
C ARG A 343 -7.08 -10.78 16.39
N VAL A 344 -7.90 -10.00 15.68
CA VAL A 344 -9.07 -9.34 16.27
C VAL A 344 -10.07 -10.38 16.80
N LEU A 345 -10.39 -11.40 16.01
CA LEU A 345 -11.36 -12.43 16.39
C LEU A 345 -10.85 -13.32 17.52
N ASN A 346 -9.54 -13.51 17.63
CA ASN A 346 -8.89 -14.19 18.75
C ASN A 346 -8.78 -13.33 20.03
N GLY A 347 -9.09 -12.03 19.96
CA GLY A 347 -8.93 -11.10 21.08
C GLY A 347 -7.47 -10.67 21.34
N GLU A 348 -6.56 -10.95 20.42
CA GLU A 348 -5.15 -10.54 20.47
C GLU A 348 -4.99 -9.05 20.11
N GLU A 349 -5.93 -8.52 19.32
CA GLU A 349 -6.02 -7.13 18.89
C GLU A 349 -7.46 -6.63 19.04
N THR A 350 -7.64 -5.35 19.39
CA THR A 350 -8.97 -4.74 19.52
C THR A 350 -9.28 -3.90 18.28
N ALA A 351 -10.39 -4.20 17.61
CA ALA A 351 -10.89 -3.35 16.55
C ALA A 351 -11.47 -2.06 17.13
N ARG A 352 -11.14 -0.92 16.50
CA ARG A 352 -11.73 0.38 16.78
C ARG A 352 -13.08 0.50 16.08
N ILE A 353 -13.91 1.42 16.57
CA ILE A 353 -15.12 1.87 15.87
C ILE A 353 -14.76 3.20 15.19
N TYR A 354 -15.03 3.31 13.89
CA TYR A 354 -14.75 4.54 13.16
C TYR A 354 -15.71 5.67 13.60
N LYS A 355 -15.13 6.83 13.88
CA LYS A 355 -15.84 8.09 14.10
C LYS A 355 -15.08 9.22 13.41
N GLU A 356 -15.81 10.03 12.63
CA GLU A 356 -15.19 11.10 11.83
C GLU A 356 -14.59 12.22 12.69
N ASP A 357 -15.16 12.50 13.87
CA ASP A 357 -14.67 13.48 14.82
C ASP A 357 -13.41 13.02 15.59
N GLU A 358 -13.08 11.73 15.55
CA GLU A 358 -11.86 11.14 16.12
C GLU A 358 -10.74 10.97 15.08
N LYS A 359 -10.89 11.55 13.89
CA LYS A 359 -9.83 11.52 12.85
C LYS A 359 -8.55 12.19 13.35
N LEU A 360 -7.42 11.69 12.89
CA LEU A 360 -6.12 12.29 13.11
C LEU A 360 -5.96 13.49 12.17
N ARG A 361 -6.09 14.73 12.68
CA ARG A 361 -5.85 16.03 12.00
C ARG A 361 -6.67 16.32 10.75
#